data_fae4d55a4f220514b8ec35c38d9d1b7d
#
_entry.id   fae4d55a4f220514b8ec35c38d9d1b7d
#
_cell.length_a   1.000
_cell.length_b   1.000
_cell.length_c   1.000
_cell.angle_alpha   90.00
_cell.angle_beta   90.00
_cell.angle_gamma   90.00
#
_symmetry.space_group_name_H-M   'P 1'
#
loop_
_entity.id
_entity.type
_entity.pdbx_description
1 polymer ?
#
loop_
_entity_poly.entity_id
_entity_poly.type
_entity_poly.pdbx_seq_one_letter_code
_entity_poly.pdbx_strand_id
1 'polypeptide(L)'
;MPSKPIFMICGDKGGVGKSVVSLALLDRCLSRAGSALLVETDTTNPDVWRGYAGEEGVLAESVDLDRADGWIALVNLCDRHRDRAAIVNTAARNNAGVGAHGGTLHGALEELGRELVALWVINRQRDSLELLKRFLAAMPAATVHVLRNLYWGDETKFERYDGSALRGLVEARGGRSLNFPELADRVADDLFSGRLSIARALRDLPLGNRAELRRWQKACARALDAILDAEVSDERAGRPEPAAV
;
A
#
# COMPACT_ATOMS: atom_id res chain seq x y z
N MET A 1 9.43 -1.48 21.41
CA MET A 1 8.19 -0.99 20.77
C MET A 1 7.72 -2.06 19.81
N PRO A 2 6.42 -2.31 19.63
CA PRO A 2 5.95 -3.24 18.63
C PRO A 2 6.42 -2.80 17.26
N SER A 3 6.79 -3.77 16.39
CA SER A 3 7.22 -3.49 15.03
C SER A 3 6.04 -3.00 14.19
N LYS A 4 6.25 -2.01 13.34
CA LYS A 4 5.21 -1.48 12.46
C LYS A 4 5.03 -2.36 11.23
N PRO A 5 3.82 -2.47 10.64
CA PRO A 5 3.55 -3.32 9.50
C PRO A 5 4.35 -2.92 8.25
N ILE A 6 4.47 -3.88 7.32
CA ILE A 6 4.97 -3.66 5.96
C ILE A 6 3.76 -3.65 5.04
N PHE A 7 3.45 -2.52 4.45
CA PHE A 7 2.40 -2.37 3.44
C PHE A 7 3.00 -2.51 2.05
N MET A 8 2.50 -3.44 1.26
CA MET A 8 2.91 -3.62 -0.13
C MET A 8 1.75 -3.25 -1.05
N ILE A 9 1.88 -2.15 -1.80
CA ILE A 9 0.85 -1.70 -2.73
C ILE A 9 1.05 -2.39 -4.05
N CYS A 10 0.16 -3.33 -4.36
CA CYS A 10 0.23 -4.23 -5.50
C CYS A 10 -0.92 -4.01 -6.48
N GLY A 11 -0.78 -4.55 -7.68
CA GLY A 11 -1.82 -4.51 -8.70
C GLY A 11 -1.31 -5.10 -10.02
N ASP A 12 -2.22 -5.25 -10.99
CA ASP A 12 -1.94 -6.02 -12.19
C ASP A 12 -1.07 -5.31 -13.24
N LYS A 13 -1.35 -4.04 -13.46
CA LYS A 13 -0.77 -3.30 -14.62
C LYS A 13 -0.36 -1.88 -14.24
N GLY A 14 0.37 -1.26 -15.18
CA GLY A 14 0.56 0.19 -15.17
C GLY A 14 -0.79 0.91 -15.21
N GLY A 15 -0.92 2.00 -14.47
CA GLY A 15 -2.12 2.84 -14.45
C GLY A 15 -3.28 2.33 -13.60
N VAL A 16 -3.18 1.20 -12.89
CA VAL A 16 -4.28 0.71 -12.03
C VAL A 16 -4.53 1.60 -10.80
N GLY A 17 -3.57 2.48 -10.44
CA GLY A 17 -3.70 3.43 -9.34
C GLY A 17 -2.81 3.13 -8.13
N LYS A 18 -1.80 2.27 -8.24
CA LYS A 18 -0.88 1.95 -7.12
C LYS A 18 -0.25 3.18 -6.51
N SER A 19 0.31 4.06 -7.34
CA SER A 19 0.97 5.29 -6.85
C SER A 19 0.01 6.21 -6.10
N VAL A 20 -1.26 6.33 -6.55
CA VAL A 20 -2.27 7.16 -5.85
C VAL A 20 -2.62 6.55 -4.49
N VAL A 21 -2.74 5.21 -4.42
CA VAL A 21 -2.94 4.51 -3.13
C VAL A 21 -1.73 4.70 -2.22
N SER A 22 -0.51 4.62 -2.76
CA SER A 22 0.72 4.85 -1.99
C SER A 22 0.80 6.27 -1.42
N LEU A 23 0.43 7.29 -2.21
CA LEU A 23 0.33 8.69 -1.73
C LEU A 23 -0.66 8.81 -0.57
N ALA A 24 -1.86 8.23 -0.70
CA ALA A 24 -2.88 8.28 0.33
C ALA A 24 -2.45 7.56 1.62
N LEU A 25 -1.82 6.39 1.49
CA LEU A 25 -1.36 5.63 2.65
C LEU A 25 -0.18 6.32 3.35
N LEU A 26 0.78 6.87 2.60
CA LEU A 26 1.87 7.67 3.18
C LEU A 26 1.33 8.85 3.98
N ASP A 27 0.47 9.65 3.37
CA ASP A 27 -0.17 10.79 4.05
C ASP A 27 -0.90 10.36 5.32
N ARG A 28 -1.63 9.23 5.25
CA ARG A 28 -2.34 8.70 6.42
C ARG A 28 -1.39 8.20 7.52
N CYS A 29 -0.32 7.50 7.18
CA CYS A 29 0.70 7.06 8.13
C CYS A 29 1.41 8.25 8.79
N LEU A 30 1.77 9.26 8.02
CA LEU A 30 2.38 10.48 8.54
C LEU A 30 1.44 11.22 9.49
N SER A 31 0.16 11.34 9.15
CA SER A 31 -0.82 12.01 10.03
C SER A 31 -1.09 11.26 11.33
N ARG A 32 -0.91 9.93 11.38
CA ARG A 32 -1.14 9.09 12.57
C ARG A 32 0.11 8.90 13.44
N ALA A 33 1.26 8.73 12.82
CA ALA A 33 2.51 8.31 13.48
C ALA A 33 3.68 9.28 13.31
N GLY A 34 3.53 10.32 12.50
CA GLY A 34 4.57 11.32 12.22
C GLY A 34 5.74 10.81 11.38
N SER A 35 5.80 9.51 11.08
CA SER A 35 6.91 8.93 10.33
C SER A 35 6.51 7.71 9.49
N ALA A 36 7.20 7.52 8.37
CA ALA A 36 7.04 6.36 7.48
C ALA A 36 8.35 6.05 6.73
N LEU A 37 8.50 4.79 6.30
CA LEU A 37 9.51 4.37 5.34
C LEU A 37 8.82 4.16 3.99
N LEU A 38 9.16 4.97 3.00
CA LEU A 38 8.76 4.76 1.61
C LEU A 38 9.81 3.91 0.90
N VAL A 39 9.40 2.81 0.30
CA VAL A 39 10.25 2.01 -0.59
C VAL A 39 9.65 2.05 -1.99
N GLU A 40 10.29 2.79 -2.88
CA GLU A 40 9.90 2.86 -4.29
C GLU A 40 10.57 1.73 -5.08
N THR A 41 9.79 1.00 -5.87
CA THR A 41 10.34 -0.08 -6.67
C THR A 41 10.21 0.15 -8.18
N ASP A 42 9.51 1.20 -8.59
CA ASP A 42 9.53 1.64 -9.99
C ASP A 42 10.73 2.56 -10.24
N THR A 43 11.88 1.96 -10.49
CA THR A 43 13.12 2.68 -10.77
C THR A 43 13.07 3.46 -12.08
N THR A 44 12.12 3.16 -12.97
CA THR A 44 11.95 3.86 -14.25
C THR A 44 11.11 5.12 -14.07
N ASN A 45 10.01 5.03 -13.32
CA ASN A 45 9.12 6.14 -13.05
C ASN A 45 8.78 6.25 -11.55
N PRO A 46 9.74 6.72 -10.71
CA PRO A 46 9.61 6.77 -9.25
C PRO A 46 8.77 7.97 -8.80
N ASP A 47 7.50 8.04 -9.21
CA ASP A 47 6.65 9.22 -8.99
C ASP A 47 6.36 9.48 -7.52
N VAL A 48 6.11 8.43 -6.73
CA VAL A 48 5.84 8.58 -5.29
C VAL A 48 7.10 9.06 -4.58
N TRP A 49 8.25 8.48 -4.91
CA TRP A 49 9.54 8.89 -4.36
C TRP A 49 9.84 10.37 -4.65
N ARG A 50 9.61 10.81 -5.91
CA ARG A 50 9.84 12.22 -6.31
C ARG A 50 8.98 13.20 -5.52
N GLY A 51 7.78 12.80 -5.13
CA GLY A 51 6.87 13.64 -4.35
C GLY A 51 7.22 13.70 -2.86
N TYR A 52 7.83 12.66 -2.32
CA TYR A 52 8.04 12.51 -0.88
C TYR A 52 9.50 12.48 -0.43
N ALA A 53 10.48 12.37 -1.34
CA ALA A 53 11.89 12.46 -1.00
C ALA A 53 12.21 13.85 -0.41
N GLY A 54 12.68 13.86 0.85
CA GLY A 54 12.95 15.08 1.59
C GLY A 54 11.76 15.68 2.35
N GLU A 55 10.58 15.06 2.33
CA GLU A 55 9.49 15.42 3.23
C GLU A 55 9.81 15.02 4.68
N GLU A 56 9.45 15.90 5.62
CA GLU A 56 9.63 15.64 7.04
C GLU A 56 8.91 14.35 7.47
N GLY A 57 9.57 13.52 8.26
CA GLY A 57 9.05 12.23 8.71
C GLY A 57 9.16 11.09 7.69
N VAL A 58 9.52 11.35 6.43
CA VAL A 58 9.67 10.31 5.40
C VAL A 58 11.13 9.94 5.20
N LEU A 59 11.43 8.66 5.37
CA LEU A 59 12.64 8.06 4.83
C LEU A 59 12.27 7.40 3.50
N ALA A 60 12.83 7.89 2.40
CA ALA A 60 12.51 7.43 1.05
C ALA A 60 13.70 6.71 0.42
N GLU A 61 13.51 5.43 0.12
CA GLU A 61 14.50 4.55 -0.48
C GLU A 61 13.98 3.96 -1.79
N SER A 62 14.88 3.50 -2.65
CA SER A 62 14.52 2.84 -3.90
C SER A 62 15.21 1.49 -4.03
N VAL A 63 14.47 0.45 -4.42
CA VAL A 63 14.99 -0.91 -4.63
C VAL A 63 14.42 -1.51 -5.92
N ASP A 64 15.18 -2.39 -6.56
CA ASP A 64 14.74 -3.11 -7.77
C ASP A 64 14.25 -4.51 -7.41
N LEU A 65 12.93 -4.69 -7.28
CA LEU A 65 12.32 -5.99 -6.94
C LEU A 65 12.24 -6.97 -8.13
N ASP A 66 12.77 -6.64 -9.29
CA ASP A 66 12.95 -7.61 -10.38
C ASP A 66 14.18 -8.50 -10.15
N ARG A 67 15.00 -8.19 -9.13
CA ARG A 67 16.25 -8.88 -8.78
C ARG A 67 16.26 -9.34 -7.33
N ALA A 68 16.95 -10.46 -7.06
CA ALA A 68 17.12 -11.01 -5.70
C ALA A 68 17.71 -9.98 -4.73
N ASP A 69 18.74 -9.23 -5.18
CA ASP A 69 19.41 -8.22 -4.36
C ASP A 69 18.44 -7.14 -3.86
N GLY A 70 17.42 -6.78 -4.67
CA GLY A 70 16.39 -5.83 -4.27
C GLY A 70 15.51 -6.35 -3.12
N TRP A 71 15.20 -7.65 -3.10
CA TRP A 71 14.47 -8.28 -2.01
C TRP A 71 15.30 -8.36 -0.73
N ILE A 72 16.60 -8.65 -0.84
CA ILE A 72 17.54 -8.59 0.29
C ILE A 72 17.60 -7.17 0.84
N ALA A 73 17.72 -6.16 -0.03
CA ALA A 73 17.74 -4.75 0.38
C ALA A 73 16.45 -4.34 1.07
N LEU A 74 15.27 -4.77 0.56
CA LEU A 74 13.97 -4.51 1.18
C LEU A 74 13.90 -5.07 2.60
N VAL A 75 14.30 -6.33 2.80
CA VAL A 75 14.33 -6.97 4.14
C VAL A 75 15.24 -6.18 5.08
N ASN A 76 16.45 -5.82 4.64
CA ASN A 76 17.41 -5.05 5.44
C ASN A 76 16.90 -3.64 5.79
N LEU A 77 16.16 -2.98 4.88
CA LEU A 77 15.49 -1.71 5.15
C LEU A 77 14.40 -1.88 6.23
N CYS A 78 13.57 -2.89 6.08
CA CYS A 78 12.51 -3.20 7.05
C CYS A 78 13.07 -3.53 8.44
N ASP A 79 14.23 -4.21 8.52
CA ASP A 79 14.89 -4.53 9.77
C ASP A 79 15.46 -3.29 10.47
N ARG A 80 16.16 -2.43 9.71
CA ARG A 80 16.76 -1.20 10.25
C ARG A 80 15.74 -0.17 10.73
N HIS A 81 14.51 -0.20 10.17
CA HIS A 81 13.48 0.82 10.44
C HIS A 81 12.19 0.18 10.95
N ARG A 82 12.29 -0.66 11.99
CA ARG A 82 11.14 -1.36 12.61
C ARG A 82 10.17 -0.40 13.29
N ASP A 83 10.62 0.78 13.66
CA ASP A 83 9.83 1.86 14.27
C ASP A 83 8.89 2.57 13.27
N ARG A 84 9.06 2.35 11.96
CA ARG A 84 8.30 2.99 10.89
C ARG A 84 7.45 1.99 10.13
N ALA A 85 6.21 2.35 9.81
CA ALA A 85 5.45 1.61 8.79
C ALA A 85 6.20 1.70 7.45
N ALA A 86 6.44 0.54 6.82
CA ALA A 86 7.05 0.52 5.50
C ALA A 86 5.96 0.50 4.42
N ILE A 87 6.02 1.44 3.49
CA ILE A 87 5.11 1.53 2.35
C ILE A 87 5.89 1.22 1.08
N VAL A 88 5.67 0.04 0.51
CA VAL A 88 6.35 -0.45 -0.69
C VAL A 88 5.46 -0.18 -1.89
N ASN A 89 5.80 0.83 -2.70
CA ASN A 89 5.12 1.11 -3.97
C ASN A 89 5.65 0.20 -5.07
N THR A 90 4.88 -0.82 -5.49
CA THR A 90 5.38 -1.80 -6.45
C THR A 90 5.24 -1.34 -7.89
N ALA A 91 6.29 -1.53 -8.69
CA ALA A 91 6.21 -1.37 -10.14
C ALA A 91 5.23 -2.40 -10.75
N ALA A 92 4.61 -2.05 -11.87
CA ALA A 92 3.69 -2.95 -12.56
C ALA A 92 4.35 -4.28 -12.99
N ARG A 93 5.65 -4.25 -13.30
CA ARG A 93 6.44 -5.41 -13.70
C ARG A 93 6.84 -6.34 -12.56
N ASN A 94 6.82 -5.89 -11.30
CA ASN A 94 7.34 -6.65 -10.15
C ASN A 94 6.53 -7.93 -9.82
N ASN A 95 5.39 -8.17 -10.45
CA ASN A 95 4.63 -9.41 -10.26
C ASN A 95 5.46 -10.68 -10.54
N ALA A 96 6.38 -10.64 -11.52
CA ALA A 96 7.30 -11.75 -11.78
C ALA A 96 8.35 -11.89 -10.66
N GLY A 97 8.89 -10.77 -10.18
CA GLY A 97 9.84 -10.72 -9.07
C GLY A 97 9.24 -11.24 -7.76
N VAL A 98 7.97 -10.93 -7.48
CA VAL A 98 7.24 -11.50 -6.32
C VAL A 98 7.24 -13.02 -6.39
N GLY A 99 6.91 -13.60 -7.55
CA GLY A 99 6.90 -15.06 -7.71
C GLY A 99 8.27 -15.71 -7.60
N ALA A 100 9.33 -15.03 -8.09
CA ALA A 100 10.69 -15.57 -8.13
C ALA A 100 11.45 -15.38 -6.82
N HIS A 101 11.26 -14.25 -6.15
CA HIS A 101 12.13 -13.81 -5.03
C HIS A 101 11.36 -13.42 -3.77
N GLY A 102 10.03 -13.33 -3.81
CA GLY A 102 9.18 -12.94 -2.66
C GLY A 102 9.37 -13.82 -1.43
N GLY A 103 9.82 -15.07 -1.63
CA GLY A 103 10.21 -15.98 -0.54
C GLY A 103 11.25 -15.42 0.42
N THR A 104 12.14 -14.52 -0.03
CA THR A 104 13.13 -13.84 0.83
C THR A 104 12.44 -12.98 1.90
N LEU A 105 11.47 -12.17 1.51
CA LEU A 105 10.69 -11.37 2.48
C LEU A 105 9.82 -12.28 3.35
N HIS A 106 9.12 -13.25 2.73
CA HIS A 106 8.24 -14.17 3.44
C HIS A 106 8.98 -14.92 4.55
N GLY A 107 10.17 -15.47 4.25
CA GLY A 107 10.99 -16.19 5.23
C GLY A 107 11.54 -15.32 6.36
N ALA A 108 11.67 -14.02 6.15
CA ALA A 108 12.17 -13.07 7.13
C ALA A 108 11.10 -12.47 8.06
N LEU A 109 9.79 -12.61 7.76
CA LEU A 109 8.72 -11.93 8.49
C LEU A 109 8.69 -12.27 9.98
N GLU A 110 8.93 -13.54 10.34
CA GLU A 110 8.96 -14.00 11.74
C GLU A 110 10.09 -13.31 12.51
N GLU A 111 11.31 -13.29 11.96
CA GLU A 111 12.48 -12.65 12.59
C GLU A 111 12.32 -11.12 12.63
N LEU A 112 11.72 -10.51 11.59
CA LEU A 112 11.37 -9.10 11.59
C LEU A 112 10.33 -8.77 12.66
N GLY A 113 9.50 -9.73 13.06
CA GLY A 113 8.35 -9.50 13.93
C GLY A 113 7.37 -8.49 13.32
N ARG A 114 7.20 -8.51 11.99
CA ARG A 114 6.36 -7.55 11.24
C ARG A 114 5.32 -8.27 10.41
N GLU A 115 4.13 -7.71 10.39
CA GLU A 115 3.07 -8.17 9.52
C GLU A 115 3.27 -7.65 8.09
N LEU A 116 2.95 -8.49 7.12
CA LEU A 116 2.91 -8.11 5.72
C LEU A 116 1.47 -7.94 5.27
N VAL A 117 1.11 -6.71 4.94
CA VAL A 117 -0.23 -6.32 4.49
C VAL A 117 -0.15 -5.89 3.03
N ALA A 118 -0.79 -6.62 2.13
CA ALA A 118 -0.84 -6.26 0.73
C ALA A 118 -2.14 -5.50 0.40
N LEU A 119 -2.00 -4.32 -0.20
CA LEU A 119 -3.11 -3.56 -0.76
C LEU A 119 -3.16 -3.84 -2.26
N TRP A 120 -4.04 -4.75 -2.66
CA TRP A 120 -4.18 -5.15 -4.05
C TRP A 120 -5.17 -4.26 -4.77
N VAL A 121 -4.65 -3.37 -5.62
CA VAL A 121 -5.48 -2.42 -6.38
C VAL A 121 -6.00 -3.09 -7.63
N ILE A 122 -7.32 -3.07 -7.82
CA ILE A 122 -7.97 -3.66 -8.99
C ILE A 122 -8.69 -2.61 -9.85
N ASN A 123 -8.75 -2.92 -11.14
CA ASN A 123 -9.67 -2.36 -12.12
C ASN A 123 -10.77 -3.39 -12.45
N ARG A 124 -11.55 -3.17 -13.49
CA ARG A 124 -12.65 -4.05 -13.94
C ARG A 124 -12.20 -5.24 -14.81
N GLN A 125 -10.89 -5.36 -15.09
CA GLN A 125 -10.38 -6.33 -16.07
C GLN A 125 -10.11 -7.69 -15.42
N ARG A 126 -10.24 -8.75 -16.23
CA ARG A 126 -9.99 -10.13 -15.79
C ARG A 126 -8.54 -10.35 -15.33
N ASP A 127 -7.58 -9.71 -16.00
CA ASP A 127 -6.16 -9.88 -15.70
C ASP A 127 -5.81 -9.51 -14.24
N SER A 128 -6.53 -8.52 -13.66
CA SER A 128 -6.40 -8.17 -12.24
C SER A 128 -6.61 -9.36 -11.32
N LEU A 129 -7.57 -10.23 -11.65
CA LEU A 129 -7.93 -11.38 -10.84
C LEU A 129 -6.94 -12.54 -10.99
N GLU A 130 -6.45 -12.78 -12.21
CA GLU A 130 -5.47 -13.83 -12.45
C GLU A 130 -4.14 -13.52 -11.72
N LEU A 131 -3.72 -12.27 -11.71
CA LEU A 131 -2.51 -11.86 -11.00
C LEU A 131 -2.71 -11.85 -9.48
N LEU A 132 -3.90 -11.45 -8.98
CA LEU A 132 -4.25 -11.59 -7.57
C LEU A 132 -4.14 -13.05 -7.11
N LYS A 133 -4.67 -13.99 -7.90
CA LYS A 133 -4.57 -15.43 -7.58
C LYS A 133 -3.13 -15.89 -7.45
N ARG A 134 -2.26 -15.46 -8.38
CA ARG A 134 -0.82 -15.79 -8.34
C ARG A 134 -0.13 -15.16 -7.13
N PHE A 135 -0.46 -13.92 -6.80
CA PHE A 135 0.07 -13.24 -5.62
C PHE A 135 -0.31 -13.96 -4.33
N LEU A 136 -1.60 -14.34 -4.17
CA LEU A 136 -2.08 -15.08 -3.00
C LEU A 136 -1.38 -16.44 -2.82
N ALA A 137 -0.94 -17.06 -3.91
CA ALA A 137 -0.17 -18.30 -3.86
C ALA A 137 1.32 -18.06 -3.52
N ALA A 138 1.91 -16.97 -4.04
CA ALA A 138 3.33 -16.65 -3.83
C ALA A 138 3.61 -16.06 -2.44
N MET A 139 2.64 -15.38 -1.82
CA MET A 139 2.77 -14.67 -0.55
C MET A 139 1.70 -15.12 0.45
N PRO A 140 1.76 -16.39 0.93
CA PRO A 140 0.71 -16.98 1.76
C PRO A 140 0.57 -16.33 3.15
N ALA A 141 1.65 -15.72 3.69
CA ALA A 141 1.64 -15.02 4.98
C ALA A 141 1.14 -13.57 4.88
N ALA A 142 0.89 -13.05 3.67
CA ALA A 142 0.38 -11.69 3.53
C ALA A 142 -1.13 -11.65 3.82
N THR A 143 -1.55 -10.72 4.67
CA THR A 143 -2.96 -10.30 4.72
C THR A 143 -3.23 -9.42 3.50
N VAL A 144 -4.17 -9.83 2.65
CA VAL A 144 -4.44 -9.14 1.38
C VAL A 144 -5.78 -8.42 1.44
N HIS A 145 -5.75 -7.10 1.34
CA HIS A 145 -6.95 -6.27 1.16
C HIS A 145 -7.08 -5.88 -0.31
N VAL A 146 -8.28 -6.02 -0.87
CA VAL A 146 -8.54 -5.63 -2.26
C VAL A 146 -9.15 -4.24 -2.29
N LEU A 147 -8.52 -3.34 -3.04
CA LEU A 147 -8.98 -1.98 -3.26
C LEU A 147 -9.60 -1.86 -4.66
N ARG A 148 -10.94 -1.74 -4.74
CA ARG A 148 -11.65 -1.39 -5.96
C ARG A 148 -11.42 0.08 -6.24
N ASN A 149 -10.59 0.41 -7.23
CA ASN A 149 -10.29 1.79 -7.56
C ASN A 149 -11.46 2.42 -8.33
N LEU A 150 -12.21 3.29 -7.67
CA LEU A 150 -13.41 3.92 -8.23
C LEU A 150 -13.15 4.88 -9.41
N TYR A 151 -11.90 5.17 -9.72
CA TYR A 151 -11.53 5.79 -10.99
C TYR A 151 -12.04 4.98 -12.21
N TRP A 152 -12.14 3.67 -12.06
CA TRP A 152 -12.63 2.75 -13.10
C TRP A 152 -14.15 2.57 -13.10
N GLY A 153 -14.88 3.29 -12.28
CA GLY A 153 -16.32 3.26 -12.11
C GLY A 153 -16.75 2.93 -10.69
N ASP A 154 -18.05 3.03 -10.43
CA ASP A 154 -18.64 2.70 -9.14
C ASP A 154 -18.47 1.21 -8.78
N GLU A 155 -18.78 0.85 -7.54
CA GLU A 155 -18.57 -0.51 -7.03
C GLU A 155 -19.32 -1.59 -7.82
N THR A 156 -20.45 -1.26 -8.42
CA THR A 156 -21.24 -2.22 -9.22
C THR A 156 -20.50 -2.68 -10.47
N LYS A 157 -19.47 -1.93 -10.91
CA LYS A 157 -18.64 -2.28 -12.07
C LYS A 157 -17.60 -3.36 -11.78
N PHE A 158 -17.44 -3.77 -10.52
CA PHE A 158 -16.45 -4.78 -10.12
C PHE A 158 -17.06 -6.18 -9.96
N GLU A 159 -18.19 -6.46 -10.65
CA GLU A 159 -18.95 -7.72 -10.62
C GLU A 159 -18.07 -8.97 -10.76
N ARG A 160 -17.03 -8.91 -11.61
CA ARG A 160 -16.11 -10.04 -11.85
C ARG A 160 -15.34 -10.42 -10.60
N TYR A 161 -14.92 -9.44 -9.82
CA TYR A 161 -14.27 -9.68 -8.54
C TYR A 161 -15.29 -10.08 -7.48
N ASP A 162 -16.39 -9.33 -7.37
CA ASP A 162 -17.39 -9.54 -6.33
C ASP A 162 -18.07 -10.91 -6.43
N GLY A 163 -18.27 -11.43 -7.66
CA GLY A 163 -18.79 -12.78 -7.92
C GLY A 163 -17.73 -13.89 -7.97
N SER A 164 -16.45 -13.58 -7.69
CA SER A 164 -15.37 -14.56 -7.81
C SER A 164 -15.10 -15.32 -6.51
N ALA A 165 -14.60 -16.56 -6.63
CA ALA A 165 -14.07 -17.30 -5.48
C ALA A 165 -12.87 -16.61 -4.81
N LEU A 166 -12.17 -15.69 -5.51
CA LEU A 166 -11.05 -14.96 -4.95
C LEU A 166 -11.48 -14.00 -3.85
N ARG A 167 -12.66 -13.38 -3.94
CA ARG A 167 -13.20 -12.55 -2.87
C ARG A 167 -13.37 -13.37 -1.59
N GLY A 168 -14.02 -14.53 -1.67
CA GLY A 168 -14.17 -15.41 -0.52
C GLY A 168 -12.82 -15.87 0.05
N LEU A 169 -11.83 -16.14 -0.80
CA LEU A 169 -10.48 -16.51 -0.36
C LEU A 169 -9.77 -15.36 0.37
N VAL A 170 -9.90 -14.12 -0.12
CA VAL A 170 -9.36 -12.91 0.52
C VAL A 170 -9.99 -12.73 1.90
N GLU A 171 -11.33 -12.80 1.99
CA GLU A 171 -12.07 -12.63 3.24
C GLU A 171 -11.76 -13.75 4.25
N ALA A 172 -11.65 -15.01 3.80
CA ALA A 172 -11.27 -16.14 4.65
C ALA A 172 -9.86 -16.05 5.24
N ARG A 173 -8.98 -15.24 4.63
CA ARG A 173 -7.62 -14.95 5.12
C ARG A 173 -7.53 -13.65 5.91
N GLY A 174 -8.64 -13.11 6.42
CA GLY A 174 -8.67 -11.86 7.19
C GLY A 174 -8.62 -10.59 6.34
N GLY A 175 -8.56 -10.73 5.02
CA GLY A 175 -8.58 -9.58 4.11
C GLY A 175 -9.96 -8.93 3.98
N ARG A 176 -9.98 -7.73 3.41
CA ARG A 176 -11.21 -6.95 3.17
C ARG A 176 -11.27 -6.44 1.74
N SER A 177 -12.48 -6.23 1.25
CA SER A 177 -12.73 -5.60 -0.05
C SER A 177 -13.27 -4.19 0.17
N LEU A 178 -12.51 -3.18 -0.22
CA LEU A 178 -12.78 -1.78 0.06
C LEU A 178 -12.87 -0.96 -1.22
N ASN A 179 -13.63 0.12 -1.18
CA ASN A 179 -13.70 1.09 -2.26
C ASN A 179 -12.65 2.17 -2.04
N PHE A 180 -11.74 2.33 -2.99
CA PHE A 180 -10.77 3.41 -2.98
C PHE A 180 -11.30 4.58 -3.82
N PRO A 181 -11.45 5.79 -3.24
CA PRO A 181 -12.13 6.90 -3.90
C PRO A 181 -11.34 7.46 -5.08
N GLU A 182 -12.07 7.88 -6.10
CA GLU A 182 -11.53 8.62 -7.22
C GLU A 182 -11.06 10.02 -6.79
N LEU A 183 -9.89 10.43 -7.28
CA LEU A 183 -9.39 11.81 -7.24
C LEU A 183 -9.64 12.45 -8.60
N ALA A 184 -10.12 13.68 -8.61
CA ALA A 184 -10.32 14.42 -9.86
C ALA A 184 -9.01 14.51 -10.67
N ASP A 185 -9.07 14.19 -11.97
CA ASP A 185 -7.91 14.11 -12.88
C ASP A 185 -6.99 15.33 -12.77
N ARG A 186 -7.59 16.53 -12.78
CA ARG A 186 -6.84 17.78 -12.66
C ARG A 186 -5.96 17.83 -11.38
N VAL A 187 -6.47 17.34 -10.26
CA VAL A 187 -5.72 17.34 -8.99
C VAL A 187 -4.68 16.23 -8.98
N ALA A 188 -4.99 15.08 -9.58
CA ALA A 188 -4.02 14.01 -9.78
C ALA A 188 -2.87 14.47 -10.66
N ASP A 189 -3.16 15.15 -11.77
CA ASP A 189 -2.14 15.73 -12.67
C ASP A 189 -1.25 16.75 -11.95
N ASP A 190 -1.85 17.64 -11.14
CA ASP A 190 -1.09 18.60 -10.33
C ASP A 190 -0.12 17.90 -9.37
N LEU A 191 -0.57 16.82 -8.69
CA LEU A 191 0.26 16.05 -7.76
C LEU A 191 1.45 15.41 -8.48
N PHE A 192 1.21 14.70 -9.57
CA PHE A 192 2.25 13.94 -10.27
C PHE A 192 3.17 14.83 -11.10
N SER A 193 2.62 15.77 -11.87
CA SER A 193 3.41 16.69 -12.69
C SER A 193 4.22 17.66 -11.82
N GLY A 194 3.64 18.14 -10.73
CA GLY A 194 4.29 19.00 -9.75
C GLY A 194 5.22 18.27 -8.79
N ARG A 195 5.22 16.91 -8.79
CA ARG A 195 5.97 16.09 -7.83
C ARG A 195 5.70 16.51 -6.39
N LEU A 196 4.42 16.67 -6.06
CA LEU A 196 3.98 17.18 -4.78
C LEU A 196 3.59 16.05 -3.83
N SER A 197 4.03 16.16 -2.57
CA SER A 197 3.37 15.45 -1.48
C SER A 197 1.96 16.03 -1.26
N ILE A 198 1.07 15.26 -0.64
CA ILE A 198 -0.27 15.76 -0.31
C ILE A 198 -0.18 17.00 0.59
N ALA A 199 0.76 17.02 1.53
CA ALA A 199 0.97 18.16 2.42
C ALA A 199 1.40 19.43 1.66
N ARG A 200 2.31 19.33 0.68
CA ARG A 200 2.68 20.45 -0.20
C ARG A 200 1.51 20.90 -1.05
N ALA A 201 0.82 19.98 -1.70
CA ALA A 201 -0.31 20.29 -2.54
C ALA A 201 -1.43 21.04 -1.77
N LEU A 202 -1.67 20.65 -0.51
CA LEU A 202 -2.63 21.35 0.36
C LEU A 202 -2.21 22.77 0.75
N ARG A 203 -0.92 23.13 0.64
CA ARG A 203 -0.42 24.50 0.84
C ARG A 203 -0.44 25.30 -0.46
N ASP A 204 0.04 24.72 -1.55
CA ASP A 204 0.53 25.44 -2.73
C ASP A 204 -0.47 25.48 -3.88
N LEU A 205 -1.42 24.52 -3.97
CA LEU A 205 -2.39 24.46 -5.05
C LEU A 205 -3.50 25.53 -4.91
N PRO A 206 -4.19 25.90 -6.00
CA PRO A 206 -5.35 26.77 -5.98
C PRO A 206 -6.45 26.27 -5.03
N LEU A 207 -7.26 27.18 -4.49
CA LEU A 207 -8.26 26.89 -3.46
C LEU A 207 -9.19 25.72 -3.84
N GLY A 208 -9.71 25.70 -5.07
CA GLY A 208 -10.61 24.64 -5.54
C GLY A 208 -9.93 23.26 -5.56
N ASN A 209 -8.68 23.20 -6.03
CA ASN A 209 -7.88 21.97 -6.08
C ASN A 209 -7.57 21.47 -4.65
N ARG A 210 -7.25 22.37 -3.73
CA ARG A 210 -7.05 22.05 -2.31
C ARG A 210 -8.33 21.55 -1.64
N ALA A 211 -9.49 22.14 -1.97
CA ALA A 211 -10.78 21.72 -1.43
C ALA A 211 -11.12 20.28 -1.87
N GLU A 212 -10.92 19.98 -3.16
CA GLU A 212 -11.11 18.62 -3.71
C GLU A 212 -10.11 17.63 -3.09
N LEU A 213 -8.84 17.99 -2.98
CA LEU A 213 -7.83 17.15 -2.36
C LEU A 213 -8.17 16.82 -0.90
N ARG A 214 -8.67 17.79 -0.11
CA ARG A 214 -9.15 17.54 1.26
C ARG A 214 -10.36 16.62 1.31
N ARG A 215 -11.30 16.77 0.37
CA ARG A 215 -12.46 15.87 0.26
C ARG A 215 -11.99 14.43 0.02
N TRP A 216 -11.11 14.25 -0.95
CA TRP A 216 -10.53 12.96 -1.30
C TRP A 216 -9.72 12.36 -0.15
N GLN A 217 -8.83 13.15 0.48
CA GLN A 217 -8.03 12.73 1.64
C GLN A 217 -8.91 12.17 2.76
N LYS A 218 -10.04 12.84 3.08
CA LYS A 218 -10.99 12.34 4.09
C LYS A 218 -11.67 11.04 3.67
N ALA A 219 -11.96 10.87 2.38
CA ALA A 219 -12.54 9.63 1.88
C ALA A 219 -11.54 8.47 1.90
N CYS A 220 -10.28 8.73 1.51
CA CYS A 220 -9.18 7.77 1.64
C CYS A 220 -8.95 7.35 3.09
N ALA A 221 -8.93 8.30 4.04
CA ALA A 221 -8.74 8.01 5.46
C ALA A 221 -9.78 7.01 5.96
N ARG A 222 -11.07 7.19 5.62
CA ARG A 222 -12.13 6.25 6.01
C ARG A 222 -11.92 4.83 5.48
N ALA A 223 -11.44 4.70 4.24
CA ALA A 223 -11.14 3.39 3.65
C ALA A 223 -9.89 2.75 4.28
N LEU A 224 -8.84 3.53 4.49
CA LEU A 224 -7.56 3.03 5.01
C LEU A 224 -7.59 2.77 6.51
N ASP A 225 -8.36 3.54 7.30
CA ASP A 225 -8.51 3.32 8.74
C ASP A 225 -9.11 1.95 9.05
N ALA A 226 -10.00 1.45 8.19
CA ALA A 226 -10.53 0.10 8.33
C ALA A 226 -9.44 -1.00 8.29
N ILE A 227 -8.30 -0.72 7.63
CA ILE A 227 -7.14 -1.60 7.58
C ILE A 227 -6.22 -1.29 8.78
N LEU A 228 -5.82 -0.03 8.94
CA LEU A 228 -4.85 0.40 9.95
C LEU A 228 -5.32 0.16 11.40
N ASP A 229 -6.62 0.19 11.66
CA ASP A 229 -7.18 -0.05 13.00
C ASP A 229 -7.31 -1.56 13.31
N ALA A 230 -7.46 -2.41 12.29
CA ALA A 230 -7.46 -3.85 12.45
C ALA A 230 -6.07 -4.35 12.92
N GLU A 231 -5.00 -3.87 12.28
CA GLU A 231 -3.61 -4.18 12.64
C GLU A 231 -3.28 -3.81 14.10
N VAL A 232 -3.81 -2.65 14.59
CA VAL A 232 -3.61 -2.22 16.00
C VAL A 232 -4.39 -3.09 16.99
N SER A 233 -5.50 -3.68 16.58
CA SER A 233 -6.34 -4.53 17.43
C SER A 233 -5.73 -5.91 17.63
N ASP A 234 -5.13 -6.49 16.60
CA ASP A 234 -4.44 -7.79 16.66
C ASP A 234 -3.18 -7.71 17.51
N GLU A 235 -2.43 -6.60 17.45
CA GLU A 235 -1.29 -6.34 18.35
C GLU A 235 -1.69 -6.38 19.84
N ARG A 236 -2.92 -5.97 20.20
CA ARG A 236 -3.42 -5.99 21.57
C ARG A 236 -3.92 -7.36 22.02
N ALA A 237 -4.47 -8.15 21.10
CA ALA A 237 -4.98 -9.50 21.39
C ALA A 237 -3.86 -10.53 21.59
N GLY A 238 -2.70 -10.34 20.95
CA GLY A 238 -1.53 -11.22 21.05
C GLY A 238 -0.64 -11.03 22.27
N ARG A 239 -0.92 -10.09 23.19
CA ARG A 239 -0.16 -9.92 24.43
C ARG A 239 -0.73 -10.82 25.52
N PRO A 240 0.05 -11.79 26.07
CA PRO A 240 -0.32 -12.43 27.33
C PRO A 240 -0.40 -11.36 28.43
N GLU A 241 -1.48 -11.37 29.21
CA GLU A 241 -1.56 -10.55 30.43
C GLU A 241 -0.32 -10.76 31.30
N PRO A 242 0.32 -9.69 31.84
CA PRO A 242 1.39 -9.85 32.79
C PRO A 242 0.84 -10.61 33.99
N ALA A 243 1.41 -11.77 34.28
CA ALA A 243 1.06 -12.53 35.49
C ALA A 243 1.18 -11.60 36.71
N ALA A 244 0.07 -11.43 37.43
CA ALA A 244 0.05 -10.71 38.65
C ALA A 244 0.99 -11.42 39.67
N VAL A 245 2.00 -10.70 40.16
CA VAL A 245 2.89 -11.10 41.24
C VAL A 245 2.23 -10.72 42.56
#